data_7db745d6f3d2708db009bbe3023d3858
#
_entry.id   7db745d6f3d2708db009bbe3023d3858
#
_cell.length_a   1.000
_cell.length_b   1.000
_cell.length_c   1.000
_cell.angle_alpha   90.00
_cell.angle_beta   90.00
_cell.angle_gamma   90.00
#
_symmetry.space_group_name_H-M   'P 1'
#
loop_
_entity.id
_entity.type
_entity.pdbx_description
1 polymer ?
#
loop_
_entity_poly.entity_id
_entity_poly.type
_entity_poly.pdbx_seq_one_letter_code
_entity_poly.pdbx_strand_id
1 'polypeptide(L)'
;MSLIKHLEYINKNPILKKSFEFGVEIIKLSKNIRIKYKEYSLADQLLRSGTSIGANANEAVIGSSKKDFINKMNISLKEAYESRYWLLLLASVDNIKNPDFYLDEIDEIIRMLVKIVKTSKETESAKK
;
A
#
# COMPACT_ATOMS: atom_id res chain seq x y z
N MET A 1 -12.96 -7.15 -20.91
CA MET A 1 -11.48 -7.14 -20.90
C MET A 1 -10.97 -8.26 -20.01
N SER A 2 -9.94 -8.99 -20.44
CA SER A 2 -9.40 -10.12 -19.70
C SER A 2 -8.63 -9.66 -18.45
N LEU A 3 -8.44 -10.58 -17.51
CA LEU A 3 -7.59 -10.35 -16.33
C LEU A 3 -6.19 -9.89 -16.73
N ILE A 4 -5.61 -10.55 -17.74
CA ILE A 4 -4.25 -10.21 -18.20
C ILE A 4 -4.15 -8.74 -18.63
N LYS A 5 -5.14 -8.24 -19.36
CA LYS A 5 -5.18 -6.84 -19.81
C LYS A 5 -5.24 -5.86 -18.64
N HIS A 6 -6.06 -6.16 -17.64
CA HIS A 6 -6.15 -5.33 -16.44
C HIS A 6 -4.83 -5.32 -15.67
N LEU A 7 -4.18 -6.47 -15.54
CA LEU A 7 -2.89 -6.56 -14.86
C LEU A 7 -1.78 -5.84 -15.62
N GLU A 8 -1.81 -5.86 -16.96
CA GLU A 8 -0.88 -5.08 -17.77
C GLU A 8 -0.99 -3.59 -17.48
N TYR A 9 -2.22 -3.09 -17.33
CA TYR A 9 -2.46 -1.69 -16.96
C TYR A 9 -1.79 -1.34 -15.62
N ILE A 10 -2.02 -2.18 -14.60
CA ILE A 10 -1.41 -2.02 -13.27
C ILE A 10 0.12 -2.02 -13.38
N ASN A 11 0.68 -2.95 -14.14
CA ASN A 11 2.13 -3.15 -14.24
C ASN A 11 2.88 -2.02 -14.97
N LYS A 12 2.18 -1.15 -15.69
CA LYS A 12 2.80 -0.01 -16.38
C LYS A 12 3.21 1.13 -15.46
N ASN A 13 2.63 1.19 -14.27
CA ASN A 13 2.90 2.26 -13.32
C ASN A 13 3.60 1.69 -12.09
N PRO A 14 4.83 2.14 -11.76
CA PRO A 14 5.61 1.55 -10.66
C PRO A 14 4.89 1.51 -9.31
N ILE A 15 4.21 2.59 -8.91
CA ILE A 15 3.51 2.59 -7.61
C ILE A 15 2.28 1.69 -7.64
N LEU A 16 1.56 1.64 -8.76
CA LEU A 16 0.40 0.74 -8.89
C LEU A 16 0.87 -0.72 -8.84
N LYS A 17 1.92 -1.04 -9.56
CA LYS A 17 2.49 -2.39 -9.57
C LYS A 17 2.92 -2.82 -8.17
N LYS A 18 3.74 -1.98 -7.52
CA LYS A 18 4.31 -2.30 -6.20
C LYS A 18 3.23 -2.44 -5.14
N SER A 19 2.28 -1.50 -5.10
CA SER A 19 1.20 -1.54 -4.11
C SER A 19 0.22 -2.68 -4.37
N PHE A 20 -0.01 -3.05 -5.63
CA PHE A 20 -0.83 -4.20 -5.97
C PHE A 20 -0.18 -5.51 -5.51
N GLU A 21 1.09 -5.70 -5.82
CA GLU A 21 1.85 -6.88 -5.39
C GLU A 21 1.87 -7.01 -3.87
N PHE A 22 2.09 -5.90 -3.18
CA PHE A 22 2.04 -5.86 -1.73
C PHE A 22 0.67 -6.26 -1.21
N GLY A 23 -0.41 -5.74 -1.81
CA GLY A 23 -1.78 -6.10 -1.45
C GLY A 23 -2.04 -7.59 -1.55
N VAL A 24 -1.55 -8.23 -2.62
CA VAL A 24 -1.68 -9.68 -2.80
C VAL A 24 -0.96 -10.42 -1.66
N GLU A 25 0.26 -10.00 -1.33
CA GLU A 25 1.03 -10.62 -0.25
C GLU A 25 0.35 -10.43 1.12
N ILE A 26 -0.24 -9.26 1.34
CA ILE A 26 -0.96 -8.99 2.60
C ILE A 26 -2.23 -9.83 2.73
N ILE A 27 -2.95 -10.07 1.63
CA ILE A 27 -4.11 -10.98 1.65
C ILE A 27 -3.67 -12.37 2.12
N LYS A 28 -2.58 -12.89 1.57
CA LYS A 28 -2.06 -14.21 1.95
C LYS A 28 -1.59 -14.22 3.40
N LEU A 29 -0.87 -13.20 3.81
CA LEU A 29 -0.37 -13.07 5.17
C LEU A 29 -1.50 -12.99 6.19
N SER A 30 -2.52 -12.17 5.92
CA SER A 30 -3.68 -12.01 6.82
C SER A 30 -4.42 -13.32 7.01
N LYS A 31 -4.60 -14.09 5.94
CA LYS A 31 -5.21 -15.43 6.05
C LYS A 31 -4.39 -16.35 6.94
N ASN A 32 -3.07 -16.35 6.77
CA ASN A 32 -2.17 -17.18 7.59
C ASN A 32 -2.25 -16.77 9.05
N ILE A 33 -2.22 -15.48 9.35
CA ILE A 33 -2.31 -14.96 10.72
C ILE A 33 -3.62 -15.37 11.38
N ARG A 34 -4.73 -15.25 10.66
CA ARG A 34 -6.05 -15.66 11.17
C ARG A 34 -6.12 -17.15 11.49
N ILE A 35 -5.63 -17.96 10.58
CA ILE A 35 -5.74 -19.43 10.71
C ILE A 35 -4.74 -19.98 11.73
N LYS A 36 -3.48 -19.57 11.63
CA LYS A 36 -2.41 -20.14 12.45
C LYS A 36 -2.38 -19.57 13.87
N TYR A 37 -2.54 -18.28 14.00
CA TYR A 37 -2.39 -17.59 15.29
C TYR A 37 -3.70 -17.13 15.90
N LYS A 38 -4.81 -17.23 15.16
CA LYS A 38 -6.15 -16.79 15.60
C LYS A 38 -6.17 -15.33 16.04
N GLU A 39 -5.30 -14.50 15.45
CA GLU A 39 -5.21 -13.07 15.72
C GLU A 39 -6.10 -12.32 14.72
N TYR A 40 -7.41 -12.31 15.00
CA TYR A 40 -8.41 -11.85 14.02
C TYR A 40 -8.43 -10.34 13.83
N SER A 41 -8.43 -9.61 14.92
CA SER A 41 -8.58 -8.15 14.89
C SER A 41 -7.40 -7.47 14.16
N LEU A 42 -6.17 -7.85 14.51
CA LEU A 42 -4.98 -7.28 13.88
C LEU A 42 -4.83 -7.74 12.44
N ALA A 43 -5.20 -8.99 12.14
CA ALA A 43 -5.19 -9.48 10.76
C ALA A 43 -6.15 -8.65 9.88
N ASP A 44 -7.34 -8.32 10.40
CA ASP A 44 -8.32 -7.52 9.68
C ASP A 44 -7.83 -6.08 9.48
N GLN A 45 -7.19 -5.47 10.47
CA GLN A 45 -6.62 -4.14 10.33
C GLN A 45 -5.49 -4.11 9.31
N LEU A 46 -4.63 -5.10 9.32
CA LEU A 46 -3.55 -5.21 8.34
C LEU A 46 -4.11 -5.39 6.93
N LEU A 47 -5.11 -6.25 6.77
CA LEU A 47 -5.77 -6.48 5.48
C LEU A 47 -6.37 -5.18 4.95
N ARG A 48 -7.11 -4.46 5.78
CA ARG A 48 -7.74 -3.19 5.40
C ARG A 48 -6.69 -2.16 4.97
N SER A 49 -5.70 -1.90 5.82
CA SER A 49 -4.69 -0.87 5.52
C SER A 49 -3.80 -1.28 4.34
N GLY A 50 -3.37 -2.53 4.31
CA GLY A 50 -2.45 -3.01 3.28
C GLY A 50 -3.05 -3.02 1.88
N THR A 51 -4.35 -3.29 1.76
CA THR A 51 -5.05 -3.25 0.46
C THR A 51 -5.47 -1.84 0.08
N SER A 52 -5.64 -0.95 1.06
CA SER A 52 -6.04 0.44 0.82
C SER A 52 -4.91 1.27 0.19
N ILE A 53 -3.66 0.87 0.35
CA ILE A 53 -2.53 1.56 -0.28
C ILE A 53 -2.73 1.60 -1.80
N GLY A 54 -2.87 0.44 -2.42
CA GLY A 54 -3.04 0.33 -3.86
C GLY A 54 -4.38 0.88 -4.34
N ALA A 55 -5.45 0.67 -3.57
CA ALA A 55 -6.76 1.19 -3.93
C ALA A 55 -6.73 2.72 -4.06
N ASN A 56 -6.13 3.42 -3.10
CA ASN A 56 -6.01 4.88 -3.14
C ASN A 56 -5.03 5.36 -4.21
N ALA A 57 -3.93 4.66 -4.41
CA ALA A 57 -2.98 4.99 -5.47
C ALA A 57 -3.64 4.85 -6.85
N ASN A 58 -4.42 3.80 -7.05
CA ASN A 58 -5.15 3.60 -8.30
C ASN A 58 -6.18 4.72 -8.54
N GLU A 59 -6.93 5.10 -7.52
CA GLU A 59 -7.88 6.22 -7.62
C GLU A 59 -7.17 7.53 -7.92
N ALA A 60 -5.98 7.75 -7.35
CA ALA A 60 -5.18 8.95 -7.62
C ALA A 60 -4.82 9.06 -9.10
N VAL A 61 -4.37 7.95 -9.69
CA VAL A 61 -3.93 7.92 -11.10
C VAL A 61 -5.08 8.22 -12.07
N ILE A 62 -6.28 7.74 -11.76
CA ILE A 62 -7.46 7.98 -12.62
C ILE A 62 -8.24 9.23 -12.23
N GLY A 63 -7.79 9.95 -11.20
CA GLY A 63 -8.46 11.16 -10.73
C GLY A 63 -8.38 12.31 -11.72
N SER A 64 -9.29 13.27 -11.57
CA SER A 64 -9.51 14.34 -12.54
C SER A 64 -8.68 15.59 -12.32
N SER A 65 -8.05 15.77 -11.17
CA SER A 65 -7.30 16.99 -10.87
C SER A 65 -6.00 16.67 -10.12
N LYS A 66 -5.08 17.62 -10.17
CA LYS A 66 -3.81 17.54 -9.44
C LYS A 66 -4.04 17.50 -7.93
N LYS A 67 -5.01 18.28 -7.47
CA LYS A 67 -5.37 18.30 -6.04
C LYS A 67 -5.88 16.94 -5.57
N ASP A 68 -6.76 16.32 -6.35
CA ASP A 68 -7.28 14.98 -6.04
C ASP A 68 -6.16 13.95 -6.05
N PHE A 69 -5.25 14.05 -7.01
CA PHE A 69 -4.08 13.17 -7.08
C PHE A 69 -3.25 13.23 -5.79
N ILE A 70 -2.91 14.45 -5.36
CA ILE A 70 -2.13 14.67 -4.14
C ILE A 70 -2.87 14.13 -2.92
N ASN A 71 -4.17 14.43 -2.81
CA ASN A 71 -4.99 13.96 -1.69
C ASN A 71 -5.02 12.44 -1.61
N LYS A 72 -5.27 11.75 -2.73
CA LYS A 72 -5.35 10.29 -2.77
C LYS A 72 -4.01 9.63 -2.51
N MET A 73 -2.92 10.17 -3.07
CA MET A 73 -1.58 9.65 -2.80
C MET A 73 -1.19 9.84 -1.33
N ASN A 74 -1.62 10.95 -0.72
CA ASN A 74 -1.38 11.20 0.68
C ASN A 74 -2.15 10.22 1.58
N ILE A 75 -3.39 9.88 1.22
CA ILE A 75 -4.16 8.84 1.92
C ILE A 75 -3.45 7.49 1.80
N SER A 76 -2.98 7.15 0.58
CA SER A 76 -2.20 5.93 0.35
C SER A 76 -0.98 5.87 1.26
N LEU A 77 -0.25 6.99 1.40
CA LEU A 77 0.92 7.09 2.27
C LEU A 77 0.56 6.84 3.74
N LYS A 78 -0.55 7.43 4.22
CA LYS A 78 -1.01 7.20 5.59
C LYS A 78 -1.34 5.74 5.83
N GLU A 79 -1.99 5.09 4.87
CA GLU A 79 -2.32 3.65 4.95
C GLU A 79 -1.05 2.80 4.96
N ALA A 80 -0.01 3.23 4.24
CA ALA A 80 1.28 2.52 4.25
C ALA A 80 1.95 2.61 5.63
N TYR A 81 1.93 3.78 6.27
CA TYR A 81 2.44 3.94 7.63
C TYR A 81 1.65 3.09 8.62
N GLU A 82 0.32 3.05 8.49
CA GLU A 82 -0.52 2.22 9.36
C GLU A 82 -0.20 0.73 9.16
N SER A 83 -0.04 0.29 7.93
CA SER A 83 0.33 -1.11 7.62
C SER A 83 1.67 -1.48 8.25
N ARG A 84 2.66 -0.58 8.19
CA ARG A 84 3.95 -0.81 8.83
C ARG A 84 3.80 -1.00 10.34
N TYR A 85 2.94 -0.20 10.96
CA TYR A 85 2.69 -0.30 12.38
C TYR A 85 2.10 -1.67 12.76
N TRP A 86 1.09 -2.14 12.03
CA TRP A 86 0.50 -3.46 12.27
C TRP A 86 1.52 -4.58 12.07
N LEU A 87 2.36 -4.45 11.02
CA LEU A 87 3.43 -5.43 10.77
C LEU A 87 4.43 -5.49 11.93
N LEU A 88 4.81 -4.32 12.46
CA LEU A 88 5.72 -4.25 13.60
C LEU A 88 5.13 -4.92 14.85
N LEU A 89 3.86 -4.66 15.14
CA LEU A 89 3.19 -5.29 16.28
C LEU A 89 3.14 -6.82 16.12
N LEU A 90 2.69 -7.28 14.96
CA LEU A 90 2.56 -8.71 14.68
C LEU A 90 3.92 -9.42 14.71
N ALA A 91 4.95 -8.79 14.18
CA ALA A 91 6.32 -9.32 14.23
C ALA A 91 6.83 -9.40 15.66
N SER A 92 6.50 -8.40 16.49
CA SER A 92 6.94 -8.35 17.88
C SER A 92 6.32 -9.43 18.76
N VAL A 93 5.18 -9.97 18.36
CA VAL A 93 4.54 -11.11 19.06
C VAL A 93 4.71 -12.43 18.30
N ASP A 94 5.67 -12.47 17.37
CA ASP A 94 6.04 -13.65 16.58
C ASP A 94 4.91 -14.25 15.75
N ASN A 95 4.01 -13.41 15.27
CA ASN A 95 2.89 -13.84 14.44
C ASN A 95 3.17 -13.74 12.93
N ILE A 96 4.38 -13.39 12.55
CA ILE A 96 4.83 -13.38 11.15
C ILE A 96 6.13 -14.17 11.04
N LYS A 97 6.14 -15.14 10.11
CA LYS A 97 7.29 -15.97 9.83
C LYS A 97 8.22 -15.18 8.97
N ASN A 98 8.87 -14.50 8.70
CA ASN A 98 9.76 -13.74 7.84
C ASN A 98 9.33 -12.28 7.77
N PRO A 99 9.32 -11.59 8.93
CA PRO A 99 8.83 -10.21 8.96
C PRO A 99 9.66 -9.24 8.12
N ASP A 100 10.95 -9.48 7.95
CA ASP A 100 11.83 -8.57 7.20
C ASP A 100 11.40 -8.41 5.75
N PHE A 101 10.88 -9.47 5.13
CA PHE A 101 10.35 -9.38 3.78
C PHE A 101 9.27 -8.30 3.68
N TYR A 102 8.28 -8.35 4.56
CA TYR A 102 7.14 -7.41 4.54
C TYR A 102 7.56 -6.01 4.95
N LEU A 103 8.47 -5.90 5.91
CA LEU A 103 8.96 -4.60 6.37
C LEU A 103 9.78 -3.91 5.29
N ASP A 104 10.61 -4.64 4.56
CA ASP A 104 11.37 -4.08 3.44
C ASP A 104 10.43 -3.62 2.32
N GLU A 105 9.40 -4.41 2.03
CA GLU A 105 8.42 -4.06 1.00
C GLU A 105 7.65 -2.79 1.35
N ILE A 106 7.17 -2.69 2.59
CA ILE A 106 6.41 -1.50 2.98
C ILE A 106 7.30 -0.26 3.05
N ASP A 107 8.56 -0.39 3.48
CA ASP A 107 9.50 0.72 3.51
C ASP A 107 9.78 1.26 2.11
N GLU A 108 9.90 0.37 1.11
CA GLU A 108 10.06 0.79 -0.28
C GLU A 108 8.85 1.56 -0.78
N ILE A 109 7.65 1.05 -0.49
CA ILE A 109 6.40 1.73 -0.87
C ILE A 109 6.32 3.11 -0.23
N ILE A 110 6.65 3.22 1.05
CA ILE A 110 6.66 4.49 1.77
C ILE A 110 7.60 5.49 1.09
N ARG A 111 8.83 5.05 0.75
CA ARG A 111 9.79 5.92 0.05
C ARG A 111 9.24 6.41 -1.29
N MET A 112 8.61 5.52 -2.05
CA MET A 112 8.01 5.88 -3.33
C MET A 112 6.89 6.91 -3.15
N LEU A 113 6.00 6.68 -2.20
CA LEU A 113 4.86 7.57 -1.95
C LEU A 113 5.29 8.92 -1.41
N VAL A 114 6.26 8.95 -0.50
CA VAL A 114 6.82 10.21 0.01
C VAL A 114 7.36 11.06 -1.15
N LYS A 115 8.10 10.44 -2.06
CA LYS A 115 8.66 11.13 -3.23
C LYS A 115 7.56 11.65 -4.16
N ILE A 116 6.54 10.82 -4.42
CA ILE A 116 5.41 11.21 -5.29
C ILE A 116 4.67 12.42 -4.70
N VAL A 117 4.32 12.36 -3.41
CA VAL A 117 3.58 13.44 -2.75
C VAL A 117 4.42 14.72 -2.73
N LYS A 118 5.68 14.63 -2.36
CA LYS A 118 6.59 15.77 -2.32
C LYS A 118 6.74 16.42 -3.69
N THR A 119 7.06 15.65 -4.71
CA THR A 119 7.23 16.13 -6.08
C THR A 119 5.95 16.79 -6.61
N SER A 120 4.81 16.17 -6.34
CA SER A 120 3.52 16.68 -6.79
C SER A 120 3.16 18.01 -6.13
N LYS A 121 3.44 18.16 -4.83
CA LYS A 121 3.22 19.43 -4.11
C LYS A 121 4.15 20.53 -4.61
N GLU A 122 5.40 20.23 -4.88
CA GLU A 122 6.37 21.18 -5.43
C GLU A 122 5.92 21.68 -6.82
N THR A 123 5.47 20.76 -7.68
CA THR A 123 4.97 21.08 -9.02
C THR A 123 3.74 21.98 -8.94
N GLU A 124 2.81 21.67 -8.04
CA GLU A 124 1.60 22.48 -7.85
C GLU A 124 1.94 23.88 -7.34
N SER A 125 2.86 24.00 -6.39
CA SER A 125 3.31 25.29 -5.86
C SER A 125 3.98 26.14 -6.94
N ALA A 126 4.77 25.53 -7.82
CA ALA A 126 5.47 26.24 -8.90
C ALA A 126 4.52 26.85 -9.93
N LYS A 127 3.29 26.34 -10.04
CA LYS A 127 2.27 26.85 -10.96
C LYS A 127 1.52 28.06 -10.42
N LYS A 128 1.66 28.33 -9.15
CA LYS A 128 1.04 29.49 -8.50
C LYS A 128 1.99 30.69 -8.57
#